data_36e6a8d2734cce127166ad38e78a58c7
#
_entry.id   36e6a8d2734cce127166ad38e78a58c7
#
_cell.length_a   1.000
_cell.length_b   1.000
_cell.length_c   1.000
_cell.angle_alpha   90.00
_cell.angle_beta   90.00
_cell.angle_gamma   90.00
#
_symmetry.space_group_name_H-M   'P 1'
#
loop_
_entity.id
_entity.type
_entity.pdbx_description
1 polymer ?
#
loop_
_entity_poly.entity_id
_entity_poly.type
_entity_poly.pdbx_seq_one_letter_code
_entity_poly.pdbx_strand_id
1 'polypeptide(L)'
;LNVLIHRLPINQSIVFPGSYCTHCHKSIPWFHNIPLLSYLFLRARSSCCNQWISIQYPLIEFLSLLLWLWSFNYIDSVNERAIFLIISSILIVIALSDLHHYIIPIELNIILFSILILNYFLNGIDNYYCHLLSGMFLAMMFLLLMLITNYIIKKQSMGYGDIILIGFIGMWLGLFKGVAVIFFGSVISLVHWIFL
;
A
#
# COMPACT_ATOMS: atom_id res chain seq x y z
N LEU A 1 3.20 4.79 8.96
CA LEU A 1 3.32 3.83 7.85
C LEU A 1 4.60 3.01 7.96
N ASN A 2 5.78 3.60 8.13
CA ASN A 2 7.09 2.91 8.20
C ASN A 2 7.12 1.73 9.20
N VAL A 3 6.53 1.89 10.39
CA VAL A 3 6.43 0.82 11.40
C VAL A 3 5.61 -0.37 10.88
N LEU A 4 4.50 -0.11 10.19
CA LEU A 4 3.66 -1.15 9.59
C LEU A 4 4.42 -1.95 8.54
N ILE A 5 5.13 -1.27 7.65
CA ILE A 5 5.92 -1.89 6.57
C ILE A 5 6.96 -2.87 7.12
N HIS A 6 7.62 -2.53 8.22
CA HIS A 6 8.67 -3.37 8.78
C HIS A 6 8.17 -4.47 9.73
N ARG A 7 7.08 -4.23 10.48
CA ARG A 7 6.65 -5.15 11.53
C ARG A 7 5.56 -6.14 11.11
N LEU A 8 4.62 -5.72 10.24
CA LEU A 8 3.54 -6.59 9.80
C LEU A 8 4.02 -7.86 9.08
N PRO A 9 4.93 -7.80 8.10
CA PRO A 9 5.34 -9.00 7.37
C PRO A 9 6.04 -10.05 8.23
N ILE A 10 6.64 -9.63 9.37
CA ILE A 10 7.35 -10.52 10.31
C ILE A 10 6.53 -10.81 11.57
N ASN A 11 5.23 -10.54 11.56
CA ASN A 11 4.29 -10.79 12.65
C ASN A 11 4.72 -10.14 14.00
N GLN A 12 5.37 -8.98 13.95
CA GLN A 12 5.74 -8.24 15.16
C GLN A 12 4.65 -7.25 15.56
N SER A 13 4.50 -7.04 16.88
CA SER A 13 3.57 -6.06 17.41
C SER A 13 3.86 -4.65 16.88
N ILE A 14 2.83 -3.99 16.35
CA ILE A 14 2.90 -2.61 15.85
C ILE A 14 2.85 -1.57 16.98
N VAL A 15 2.44 -1.97 18.19
CA VAL A 15 2.24 -1.08 19.35
C VAL A 15 3.46 -1.12 20.26
N PHE A 16 3.97 -2.30 20.59
CA PHE A 16 5.10 -2.49 21.51
C PHE A 16 6.20 -3.35 20.88
N PRO A 17 7.48 -3.02 21.13
CA PRO A 17 7.99 -1.80 21.77
C PRO A 17 7.79 -0.56 20.88
N GLY A 18 7.93 0.66 21.48
CA GLY A 18 7.90 1.92 20.73
C GLY A 18 8.95 1.99 19.61
N SER A 19 9.11 3.16 18.97
CA SER A 19 10.12 3.34 17.91
C SER A 19 11.53 3.20 18.49
N TYR A 20 12.36 2.36 17.85
CA TYR A 20 13.75 2.13 18.22
C TYR A 20 14.66 2.15 17.00
N CYS A 21 15.91 2.46 17.21
CA CYS A 21 16.92 2.44 16.15
C CYS A 21 17.19 0.99 15.70
N THR A 22 17.15 0.73 14.41
CA THR A 22 17.36 -0.61 13.83
C THR A 22 18.79 -1.12 14.02
N HIS A 23 19.77 -0.24 14.27
CA HIS A 23 21.17 -0.61 14.44
C HIS A 23 21.57 -0.83 15.91
N CYS A 24 21.20 0.08 16.81
CA CYS A 24 21.64 0.05 18.21
C CYS A 24 20.52 -0.29 19.20
N HIS A 25 19.28 -0.50 18.72
CA HIS A 25 18.09 -0.85 19.50
C HIS A 25 17.71 0.14 20.62
N LYS A 26 18.33 1.34 20.67
CA LYS A 26 17.92 2.40 21.60
C LYS A 26 16.58 3.00 21.16
N SER A 27 15.73 3.31 22.13
CA SER A 27 14.46 4.01 21.91
C SER A 27 14.69 5.37 21.27
N ILE A 28 13.85 5.72 20.30
CA ILE A 28 13.89 7.00 19.60
C ILE A 28 12.93 7.97 20.29
N PRO A 29 13.38 9.17 20.70
CA PRO A 29 12.51 10.18 21.28
C PRO A 29 11.42 10.58 20.26
N TRP A 30 10.22 10.92 20.75
CA TRP A 30 9.07 11.25 19.90
C TRP A 30 9.32 12.40 18.90
N PHE A 31 10.13 13.38 19.29
CA PHE A 31 10.47 14.53 18.43
C PHE A 31 11.41 14.17 17.25
N HIS A 32 12.11 13.04 17.32
CA HIS A 32 12.86 12.48 16.19
C HIS A 32 11.98 11.63 15.27
N ASN A 33 10.68 11.49 15.57
CA ASN A 33 9.71 10.84 14.70
C ASN A 33 8.82 11.84 13.94
N ILE A 34 9.13 13.14 14.00
CA ILE A 34 8.39 14.15 13.22
C ILE A 34 8.71 13.95 11.74
N PRO A 35 7.69 13.66 10.89
CA PRO A 35 7.91 13.33 9.49
C PRO A 35 8.70 14.41 8.75
N LEU A 36 9.59 13.99 7.83
CA LEU A 36 10.47 14.82 7.01
C LEU A 36 11.42 15.74 7.78
N LEU A 37 10.92 16.46 8.81
CA LEU A 37 11.70 17.41 9.58
C LEU A 37 12.85 16.73 10.33
N SER A 38 12.58 15.61 10.99
CA SER A 38 13.62 14.86 11.72
C SER A 38 14.72 14.39 10.81
N TYR A 39 14.39 13.89 9.62
CA TYR A 39 15.38 13.46 8.65
C TYR A 39 16.30 14.60 8.20
N LEU A 40 15.74 15.78 7.94
CA LEU A 40 16.51 16.99 7.56
C LEU A 40 17.38 17.48 8.71
N PHE A 41 16.83 17.65 9.92
CA PHE A 41 17.57 18.13 11.10
C PHE A 41 18.69 17.18 11.51
N LEU A 42 18.47 15.88 11.44
CA LEU A 42 19.46 14.86 11.74
C LEU A 42 20.42 14.58 10.58
N ARG A 43 20.29 15.30 9.46
CA ARG A 43 21.12 15.13 8.24
C ARG A 43 21.21 13.67 7.80
N ALA A 44 20.05 13.00 7.76
CA ALA A 44 19.92 11.60 7.40
C ALA A 44 20.69 10.62 8.32
N ARG A 45 21.05 11.00 9.54
CA ARG A 45 21.79 10.16 10.47
C ARG A 45 21.03 9.94 11.79
N SER A 46 21.15 8.74 12.33
CA SER A 46 20.54 8.41 13.62
C SER A 46 21.21 9.19 14.76
N SER A 47 20.43 9.80 15.65
CA SER A 47 20.91 10.57 16.80
C SER A 47 21.64 9.75 17.84
N CYS A 48 21.43 8.43 17.87
CA CYS A 48 21.98 7.54 18.88
C CYS A 48 23.29 6.85 18.49
N CYS A 49 23.49 6.51 17.22
CA CYS A 49 24.66 5.77 16.74
C CYS A 49 25.28 6.35 15.46
N ASN A 50 24.77 7.49 14.98
CA ASN A 50 25.25 8.23 13.80
C ASN A 50 25.23 7.43 12.48
N GLN A 51 24.49 6.30 12.44
CA GLN A 51 24.29 5.49 11.22
C GLN A 51 23.32 6.16 10.26
N TRP A 52 23.48 5.90 8.97
CA TRP A 52 22.61 6.43 7.93
C TRP A 52 21.19 5.90 8.06
N ILE A 53 20.21 6.80 7.96
CA ILE A 53 18.79 6.47 7.89
C ILE A 53 18.43 6.26 6.41
N SER A 54 17.77 5.16 6.09
CA SER A 54 17.32 4.88 4.71
C SER A 54 16.46 6.01 4.15
N ILE A 55 16.69 6.36 2.90
CA ILE A 55 15.91 7.37 2.16
C ILE A 55 14.44 6.96 1.98
N GLN A 56 14.13 5.68 2.13
CA GLN A 56 12.77 5.16 2.09
C GLN A 56 11.86 5.84 3.11
N TYR A 57 12.37 6.12 4.33
CA TYR A 57 11.57 6.76 5.38
C TYR A 57 11.03 8.13 4.96
N PRO A 58 11.86 9.11 4.58
CA PRO A 58 11.36 10.41 4.17
C PRO A 58 10.60 10.35 2.83
N LEU A 59 10.88 9.38 1.96
CA LEU A 59 10.16 9.22 0.70
C LEU A 59 8.70 8.82 0.94
N ILE A 60 8.45 7.86 1.84
CA ILE A 60 7.09 7.45 2.21
C ILE A 60 6.32 8.61 2.86
N GLU A 61 6.99 9.35 3.74
CA GLU A 61 6.40 10.50 4.42
C GLU A 61 6.05 11.61 3.42
N PHE A 62 6.93 11.88 2.47
CA PHE A 62 6.70 12.86 1.40
C PHE A 62 5.57 12.42 0.47
N LEU A 63 5.54 11.15 0.04
CA LEU A 63 4.46 10.61 -0.78
C LEU A 63 3.10 10.70 -0.06
N SER A 64 3.07 10.36 1.21
CA SER A 64 1.86 10.49 2.04
C SER A 64 1.40 11.95 2.12
N LEU A 65 2.31 12.90 2.30
CA LEU A 65 2.01 14.33 2.31
C LEU A 65 1.42 14.79 0.97
N LEU A 66 1.98 14.36 -0.16
CA LEU A 66 1.44 14.68 -1.49
C LEU A 66 0.02 14.16 -1.68
N LEU A 67 -0.25 12.91 -1.26
CA LEU A 67 -1.60 12.34 -1.32
C LEU A 67 -2.59 13.13 -0.45
N TRP A 68 -2.18 13.56 0.74
CA TRP A 68 -2.98 14.43 1.60
C TRP A 68 -3.31 15.75 0.92
N LEU A 69 -2.30 16.46 0.42
CA LEU A 69 -2.48 17.74 -0.27
C LEU A 69 -3.37 17.60 -1.50
N TRP A 70 -3.15 16.53 -2.29
CA TRP A 70 -3.98 16.24 -3.45
C TRP A 70 -5.45 16.01 -3.06
N SER A 71 -5.68 15.21 -2.03
CA SER A 71 -7.05 14.89 -1.58
C SER A 71 -7.82 16.12 -1.10
N PHE A 72 -7.16 17.07 -0.46
CA PHE A 72 -7.78 18.34 -0.02
C PHE A 72 -8.18 19.24 -1.19
N ASN A 73 -7.46 19.18 -2.31
CA ASN A 73 -7.74 20.00 -3.48
C ASN A 73 -8.80 19.40 -4.43
N TYR A 74 -8.95 18.07 -4.43
CA TYR A 74 -9.75 17.37 -5.45
C TYR A 74 -10.93 16.56 -4.89
N ILE A 75 -11.01 16.35 -3.58
CA ILE A 75 -12.09 15.60 -2.94
C ILE A 75 -12.83 16.51 -1.96
N ASP A 76 -14.04 16.91 -2.29
CA ASP A 76 -14.83 17.84 -1.47
C ASP A 76 -15.44 17.15 -0.24
N SER A 77 -15.93 15.93 -0.42
CA SER A 77 -16.57 15.16 0.65
C SER A 77 -15.54 14.70 1.70
N VAL A 78 -15.80 15.03 2.97
CA VAL A 78 -14.95 14.64 4.11
C VAL A 78 -14.86 13.11 4.22
N ASN A 79 -15.97 12.41 4.03
CA ASN A 79 -16.03 10.95 4.14
C ASN A 79 -15.21 10.29 3.02
N GLU A 80 -15.40 10.72 1.77
CA GLU A 80 -14.63 10.20 0.64
C GLU A 80 -13.14 10.47 0.77
N ARG A 81 -12.78 11.67 1.24
CA ARG A 81 -11.39 12.04 1.51
C ARG A 81 -10.75 11.14 2.57
N ALA A 82 -11.45 10.91 3.70
CA ALA A 82 -10.97 10.03 4.74
C ALA A 82 -10.74 8.59 4.22
N ILE A 83 -11.71 8.07 3.48
CA ILE A 83 -11.63 6.73 2.88
C ILE A 83 -10.48 6.64 1.87
N PHE A 84 -10.34 7.63 0.99
CA PHE A 84 -9.23 7.71 0.03
C PHE A 84 -7.87 7.69 0.74
N LEU A 85 -7.71 8.48 1.80
CA LEU A 85 -6.46 8.55 2.56
C LEU A 85 -6.13 7.24 3.28
N ILE A 86 -7.13 6.55 3.81
CA ILE A 86 -6.93 5.26 4.46
C ILE A 86 -6.56 4.19 3.42
N ILE A 87 -7.31 4.09 2.32
CA ILE A 87 -7.04 3.12 1.25
C ILE A 87 -5.65 3.36 0.66
N SER A 88 -5.30 4.58 0.29
CA SER A 88 -4.00 4.91 -0.29
C SER A 88 -2.84 4.61 0.68
N SER A 89 -3.04 4.86 1.99
CA SER A 89 -2.06 4.50 3.01
C SER A 89 -1.84 2.99 3.12
N ILE A 90 -2.92 2.21 3.07
CA ILE A 90 -2.84 0.73 3.08
C ILE A 90 -2.14 0.23 1.82
N LEU A 91 -2.45 0.77 0.65
CA LEU A 91 -1.80 0.39 -0.60
C LEU A 91 -0.30 0.69 -0.60
N ILE A 92 0.14 1.81 -0.01
CA ILE A 92 1.58 2.10 0.17
C ILE A 92 2.23 1.02 1.05
N VAL A 93 1.60 0.64 2.16
CA VAL A 93 2.14 -0.40 3.06
C VAL A 93 2.22 -1.74 2.34
N ILE A 94 1.18 -2.14 1.60
CA ILE A 94 1.17 -3.38 0.82
C ILE A 94 2.28 -3.37 -0.22
N ALA A 95 2.39 -2.31 -1.03
CA ALA A 95 3.40 -2.21 -2.08
C ALA A 95 4.83 -2.31 -1.54
N LEU A 96 5.12 -1.68 -0.41
CA LEU A 96 6.45 -1.72 0.19
C LEU A 96 6.72 -3.02 0.95
N SER A 97 5.71 -3.65 1.55
CA SER A 97 5.82 -5.00 2.10
C SER A 97 6.15 -6.01 1.01
N ASP A 98 5.51 -5.92 -0.13
CA ASP A 98 5.76 -6.80 -1.27
C ASP A 98 7.16 -6.59 -1.83
N LEU A 99 7.61 -5.36 -2.01
CA LEU A 99 8.96 -5.04 -2.48
C LEU A 99 10.07 -5.57 -1.57
N HIS A 100 9.84 -5.65 -0.25
CA HIS A 100 10.86 -6.10 0.70
C HIS A 100 10.79 -7.58 1.05
N HIS A 101 9.59 -8.12 1.13
CA HIS A 101 9.34 -9.46 1.68
C HIS A 101 8.66 -10.41 0.70
N TYR A 102 8.19 -9.89 -0.47
CA TYR A 102 7.39 -10.67 -1.45
C TYR A 102 6.13 -11.28 -0.80
N ILE A 103 5.56 -10.57 0.18
CA ILE A 103 4.38 -11.02 0.94
C ILE A 103 3.39 -9.87 1.05
N ILE A 104 2.14 -10.15 0.73
CA ILE A 104 1.01 -9.26 0.99
C ILE A 104 0.34 -9.71 2.31
N PRO A 105 0.43 -8.93 3.41
CA PRO A 105 -0.19 -9.29 4.68
C PRO A 105 -1.71 -9.42 4.55
N ILE A 106 -2.26 -10.55 4.97
CA ILE A 106 -3.69 -10.85 4.84
C ILE A 106 -4.55 -9.90 5.68
N GLU A 107 -4.01 -9.42 6.80
CA GLU A 107 -4.67 -8.47 7.68
C GLU A 107 -5.00 -7.17 6.96
N LEU A 108 -4.08 -6.68 6.12
CA LEU A 108 -4.29 -5.46 5.32
C LEU A 108 -5.36 -5.67 4.25
N ASN A 109 -5.42 -6.85 3.65
CA ASN A 109 -6.47 -7.19 2.70
C ASN A 109 -7.85 -7.22 3.36
N ILE A 110 -7.96 -7.78 4.58
CA ILE A 110 -9.21 -7.79 5.35
C ILE A 110 -9.65 -6.37 5.71
N ILE A 111 -8.71 -5.54 6.17
CA ILE A 111 -8.99 -4.13 6.50
C ILE A 111 -9.43 -3.38 5.24
N LEU A 112 -8.74 -3.55 4.12
CA LEU A 112 -9.07 -2.91 2.85
C LEU A 112 -10.48 -3.29 2.38
N PHE A 113 -10.83 -4.57 2.45
CA PHE A 113 -12.17 -5.06 2.12
C PHE A 113 -13.25 -4.44 3.02
N SER A 114 -13.00 -4.38 4.33
CA SER A 114 -13.93 -3.79 5.29
C SER A 114 -14.17 -2.30 5.02
N ILE A 115 -13.12 -1.55 4.66
CA ILE A 115 -13.21 -0.13 4.33
C ILE A 115 -13.96 0.07 3.01
N LEU A 116 -13.76 -0.77 2.01
CA LEU A 116 -14.52 -0.71 0.77
C LEU A 116 -16.01 -0.94 0.99
N ILE A 117 -16.36 -1.93 1.81
CA ILE A 117 -17.76 -2.16 2.19
C ILE A 117 -18.34 -0.94 2.91
N LEU A 118 -17.61 -0.38 3.89
CA LEU A 118 -18.03 0.83 4.60
C LEU A 118 -18.24 2.01 3.66
N ASN A 119 -17.35 2.21 2.69
CA ASN A 119 -17.47 3.24 1.66
C ASN A 119 -18.78 3.13 0.89
N TYR A 120 -19.19 1.93 0.55
CA TYR A 120 -20.45 1.71 -0.17
C TYR A 120 -21.68 2.03 0.69
N PHE A 121 -21.64 1.71 1.97
CA PHE A 121 -22.75 2.07 2.89
C PHE A 121 -22.86 3.58 3.10
N LEU A 122 -21.74 4.31 3.12
CA LEU A 122 -21.73 5.75 3.37
C LEU A 122 -22.15 6.58 2.15
N ASN A 123 -21.77 6.13 0.94
CA ASN A 123 -21.95 6.91 -0.28
C ASN A 123 -23.18 6.51 -1.12
N GLY A 124 -24.00 5.55 -0.62
CA GLY A 124 -25.23 5.11 -1.28
C GLY A 124 -25.04 4.00 -2.32
N ILE A 125 -26.17 3.36 -2.67
CA ILE A 125 -26.19 2.04 -3.35
C ILE A 125 -26.16 2.15 -4.87
N ASP A 126 -26.38 3.31 -5.47
CA ASP A 126 -26.70 3.42 -6.90
C ASP A 126 -25.63 2.89 -7.86
N ASN A 127 -24.35 2.93 -7.47
CA ASN A 127 -23.24 2.39 -8.27
C ASN A 127 -22.53 1.16 -7.64
N TYR A 128 -22.99 0.69 -6.48
CA TYR A 128 -22.36 -0.39 -5.73
C TYR A 128 -22.18 -1.67 -6.55
N TYR A 129 -23.26 -2.11 -7.19
CA TYR A 129 -23.24 -3.35 -7.97
C TYR A 129 -22.23 -3.31 -9.12
N CYS A 130 -22.13 -2.18 -9.81
CA CYS A 130 -21.18 -2.02 -10.91
C CYS A 130 -19.73 -2.12 -10.43
N HIS A 131 -19.42 -1.52 -9.29
CA HIS A 131 -18.07 -1.59 -8.69
C HIS A 131 -17.74 -2.99 -8.17
N LEU A 132 -18.68 -3.64 -7.49
CA LEU A 132 -18.54 -5.02 -7.02
C LEU A 132 -18.30 -5.97 -8.21
N LEU A 133 -19.13 -5.88 -9.24
CA LEU A 133 -18.97 -6.68 -10.45
C LEU A 133 -17.64 -6.41 -11.16
N SER A 134 -17.20 -5.16 -11.19
CA SER A 134 -15.89 -4.79 -11.77
C SER A 134 -14.74 -5.48 -11.04
N GLY A 135 -14.76 -5.47 -9.71
CA GLY A 135 -13.75 -6.15 -8.91
C GLY A 135 -13.75 -7.66 -9.10
N MET A 136 -14.94 -8.28 -9.07
CA MET A 136 -15.10 -9.72 -9.32
C MET A 136 -14.62 -10.09 -10.74
N PHE A 137 -14.97 -9.30 -11.74
CA PHE A 137 -14.57 -9.54 -13.14
C PHE A 137 -13.04 -9.47 -13.28
N LEU A 138 -12.39 -8.43 -12.73
CA LEU A 138 -10.93 -8.29 -12.78
C LEU A 138 -10.24 -9.44 -12.04
N ALA A 139 -10.67 -9.77 -10.83
CA ALA A 139 -10.11 -10.89 -10.08
C ALA A 139 -10.26 -12.21 -10.83
N MET A 140 -11.43 -12.48 -11.41
CA MET A 140 -11.68 -13.69 -12.21
C MET A 140 -10.81 -13.75 -13.46
N MET A 141 -10.68 -12.64 -14.18
CA MET A 141 -9.83 -12.53 -15.37
C MET A 141 -8.37 -12.84 -15.03
N PHE A 142 -7.82 -12.25 -13.97
CA PHE A 142 -6.44 -12.51 -13.56
C PHE A 142 -6.25 -13.91 -12.97
N LEU A 143 -7.25 -14.45 -12.28
CA LEU A 143 -7.24 -15.86 -11.84
C LEU A 143 -7.14 -16.82 -13.04
N LEU A 144 -7.94 -16.60 -14.07
CA LEU A 144 -7.88 -17.39 -15.31
C LEU A 144 -6.52 -17.27 -15.99
N LEU A 145 -5.98 -16.05 -16.12
CA LEU A 145 -4.64 -15.83 -16.66
C LEU A 145 -3.58 -16.59 -15.84
N MET A 146 -3.64 -16.52 -14.51
CA MET A 146 -2.73 -17.27 -13.63
C MET A 146 -2.84 -18.78 -13.87
N LEU A 147 -4.05 -19.33 -13.95
CA LEU A 147 -4.24 -20.77 -14.19
C LEU A 147 -3.69 -21.22 -15.55
N ILE A 148 -3.92 -20.43 -16.61
CA ILE A 148 -3.40 -20.70 -17.96
C ILE A 148 -1.87 -20.64 -17.95
N THR A 149 -1.29 -19.61 -17.38
CA THR A 149 0.17 -19.44 -17.33
C THR A 149 0.84 -20.52 -16.47
N ASN A 150 0.26 -20.89 -15.34
CA ASN A 150 0.74 -22.00 -14.50
C ASN A 150 0.71 -23.34 -15.25
N TYR A 151 -0.34 -23.58 -16.06
CA TYR A 151 -0.44 -24.78 -16.88
C TYR A 151 0.65 -24.86 -17.93
N ILE A 152 0.95 -23.71 -18.60
CA ILE A 152 1.98 -23.62 -19.65
C ILE A 152 3.40 -23.70 -19.07
N ILE A 153 3.69 -22.91 -18.04
CA ILE A 153 5.05 -22.75 -17.50
C ILE A 153 5.39 -23.84 -16.47
N LYS A 154 4.37 -24.56 -15.95
CA LYS A 154 4.48 -25.58 -14.88
C LYS A 154 5.10 -25.03 -13.59
N LYS A 155 4.97 -23.73 -13.34
CA LYS A 155 5.40 -23.03 -12.13
C LYS A 155 4.33 -21.99 -11.78
N GLN A 156 4.26 -21.62 -10.51
CA GLN A 156 3.40 -20.54 -10.08
C GLN A 156 3.88 -19.22 -10.68
N SER A 157 3.03 -18.55 -11.48
CA SER A 157 3.36 -17.33 -12.20
C SER A 157 3.04 -16.07 -11.41
N MET A 158 2.04 -16.12 -10.52
CA MET A 158 1.53 -14.97 -9.77
C MET A 158 1.07 -15.38 -8.37
N GLY A 159 1.14 -14.48 -7.40
CA GLY A 159 0.62 -14.69 -6.05
C GLY A 159 -0.91 -14.56 -5.97
N TYR A 160 -1.55 -15.35 -5.11
CA TYR A 160 -2.99 -15.18 -4.84
C TYR A 160 -3.31 -13.82 -4.23
N GLY A 161 -2.38 -13.24 -3.45
CA GLY A 161 -2.52 -11.91 -2.87
C GLY A 161 -2.69 -10.82 -3.92
N ASP A 162 -1.96 -10.92 -5.04
CA ASP A 162 -2.06 -9.98 -6.16
C ASP A 162 -3.45 -10.01 -6.81
N ILE A 163 -4.03 -11.22 -6.97
CA ILE A 163 -5.37 -11.37 -7.55
C ILE A 163 -6.43 -10.72 -6.66
N ILE A 164 -6.32 -10.89 -5.35
CA ILE A 164 -7.20 -10.28 -4.36
C ILE A 164 -7.06 -8.75 -4.41
N LEU A 165 -5.83 -8.25 -4.48
CA LEU A 165 -5.55 -6.81 -4.57
C LEU A 165 -6.10 -6.20 -5.86
N ILE A 166 -5.96 -6.88 -6.99
CA ILE A 166 -6.55 -6.47 -8.28
C ILE A 166 -8.08 -6.39 -8.17
N GLY A 167 -8.71 -7.37 -7.51
CA GLY A 167 -10.13 -7.33 -7.22
C GLY A 167 -10.53 -6.11 -6.41
N PHE A 168 -9.80 -5.76 -5.38
CA PHE A 168 -10.05 -4.55 -4.57
C PHE A 168 -9.86 -3.26 -5.36
N ILE A 169 -8.85 -3.16 -6.22
CA ILE A 169 -8.66 -2.01 -7.11
C ILE A 169 -9.86 -1.85 -8.04
N GLY A 170 -10.37 -2.95 -8.60
CA GLY A 170 -11.57 -2.94 -9.43
C GLY A 170 -12.83 -2.53 -8.67
N MET A 171 -13.00 -3.01 -7.44
CA MET A 171 -14.09 -2.60 -6.55
C MET A 171 -14.02 -1.12 -6.21
N TRP A 172 -12.84 -0.58 -5.94
CA TRP A 172 -12.69 0.83 -5.57
C TRP A 172 -12.86 1.79 -6.75
N LEU A 173 -12.17 1.53 -7.85
CA LEU A 173 -12.07 2.45 -8.99
C LEU A 173 -13.07 2.15 -10.13
N GLY A 174 -13.68 0.98 -10.12
CA GLY A 174 -14.46 0.46 -11.24
C GLY A 174 -13.59 -0.15 -12.34
N LEU A 175 -14.22 -0.73 -13.37
CA LEU A 175 -13.55 -1.54 -14.36
C LEU A 175 -12.49 -0.76 -15.17
N PHE A 176 -12.87 0.34 -15.79
CA PHE A 176 -11.97 1.08 -16.70
C PHE A 176 -10.78 1.70 -16.00
N LYS A 177 -11.00 2.36 -14.85
CA LYS A 177 -9.92 2.95 -14.06
C LYS A 177 -9.05 1.86 -13.44
N GLY A 178 -9.65 0.75 -12.99
CA GLY A 178 -8.94 -0.41 -12.47
C GLY A 178 -7.97 -1.01 -13.50
N VAL A 179 -8.45 -1.26 -14.72
CA VAL A 179 -7.60 -1.73 -15.84
C VAL A 179 -6.46 -0.74 -16.12
N ALA A 180 -6.77 0.58 -16.18
CA ALA A 180 -5.73 1.59 -16.40
C ALA A 180 -4.64 1.56 -15.32
N VAL A 181 -5.02 1.49 -14.04
CA VAL A 181 -4.04 1.41 -12.92
C VAL A 181 -3.17 0.16 -13.03
N ILE A 182 -3.76 -1.00 -13.32
CA ILE A 182 -3.01 -2.25 -13.50
C ILE A 182 -2.06 -2.15 -14.69
N PHE A 183 -2.51 -1.59 -15.82
CA PHE A 183 -1.68 -1.38 -17.00
C PHE A 183 -0.48 -0.48 -16.70
N PHE A 184 -0.70 0.71 -16.14
CA PHE A 184 0.39 1.62 -15.80
C PHE A 184 1.31 1.04 -14.74
N GLY A 185 0.78 0.34 -13.74
CA GLY A 185 1.58 -0.37 -12.73
C GLY A 185 2.49 -1.42 -13.35
N SER A 186 1.99 -2.22 -14.30
CA SER A 186 2.80 -3.23 -15.01
C SER A 186 3.89 -2.60 -15.88
N VAL A 187 3.59 -1.47 -16.55
CA VAL A 187 4.60 -0.73 -17.34
C VAL A 187 5.71 -0.19 -16.42
N ILE A 188 5.36 0.42 -15.29
CA ILE A 188 6.34 0.94 -14.32
C ILE A 188 7.22 -0.20 -13.78
N SER A 189 6.61 -1.34 -13.44
CA SER A 189 7.33 -2.52 -12.96
C SER A 189 8.31 -3.07 -14.02
N LEU A 190 7.88 -3.10 -15.27
CA LEU A 190 8.73 -3.55 -16.39
C LEU A 190 9.90 -2.59 -16.61
N VAL A 191 9.65 -1.29 -16.57
CA VAL A 191 10.72 -0.27 -16.67
C VAL A 191 11.72 -0.44 -15.52
N HIS A 192 11.23 -0.59 -14.29
CA HIS A 192 12.07 -0.81 -13.12
C HIS A 192 12.96 -2.05 -13.28
N TRP A 193 12.41 -3.16 -13.80
CA TRP A 193 13.14 -4.40 -14.05
C TRP A 193 14.21 -4.27 -15.13
N ILE A 194 14.00 -3.42 -16.16
CA ILE A 194 15.00 -3.20 -17.22
C ILE A 194 16.21 -2.40 -16.68
N PHE A 195 16.02 -1.54 -15.67
CA PHE A 195 17.08 -0.68 -15.13
C PHE A 195 17.78 -1.27 -13.89
N LEU A 196 17.35 -2.41 -13.39
CA LEU A 196 18.02 -3.21 -12.35
C LEU A 196 18.97 -4.24 -12.96
#